data_e46772ef507e6fb596502d6d35cb5071
#
_entry.id   e46772ef507e6fb596502d6d35cb5071
#
_cell.length_a   1.000
_cell.length_b   1.000
_cell.length_c   1.000
_cell.angle_alpha   90.00
_cell.angle_beta   90.00
_cell.angle_gamma   90.00
#
_symmetry.space_group_name_H-M   'P 1'
#
loop_
_entity.id
_entity.type
_entity.pdbx_description
1 polymer ?
#
loop_
_entity_poly.entity_id
_entity_poly.type
_entity_poly.pdbx_seq_one_letter_code
_entity_poly.pdbx_strand_id
1 'polypeptide(L)'
;MIYDEWGSKEHEILTGVVTRIDPRTNAVSLRIGTGTESTEALLLSGEQVPGEELVEGQHVKVYVVDVRRSTRGPKILISRTHPGLVKRLFELEVPEIYDGTVEVKSIAREAGSRTKMAVWSADENVDPIGACVGPKGQRVAAVVNELRGEKIDIIKYSDDPAEYIAAALAPADVVELSLIHISE
;
A
#
# COMPACT_ATOMS: atom_id res chain seq x y z
N MET A 1 -10.58 -10.37 -24.04
CA MET A 1 -10.78 -11.62 -23.34
C MET A 1 -10.14 -11.61 -21.96
N ILE A 2 -9.83 -12.74 -21.36
CA ILE A 2 -9.37 -12.78 -19.97
C ILE A 2 -8.18 -11.86 -19.70
N TYR A 3 -7.19 -11.83 -20.61
CA TYR A 3 -6.04 -10.95 -20.45
C TYR A 3 -6.45 -9.46 -20.41
N ASP A 4 -7.31 -9.04 -21.33
CA ASP A 4 -7.72 -7.63 -21.39
C ASP A 4 -8.52 -7.22 -20.15
N GLU A 5 -9.31 -8.13 -19.63
CA GLU A 5 -10.06 -7.90 -18.40
C GLU A 5 -9.13 -7.71 -17.19
N TRP A 6 -8.13 -8.59 -17.04
CA TRP A 6 -7.19 -8.50 -15.94
C TRP A 6 -6.14 -7.40 -16.15
N GLY A 7 -5.80 -7.10 -17.41
CA GLY A 7 -4.88 -6.02 -17.75
C GLY A 7 -5.37 -4.65 -17.26
N SER A 8 -6.68 -4.42 -17.30
CA SER A 8 -7.27 -3.18 -16.79
C SER A 8 -7.17 -3.04 -15.27
N LYS A 9 -6.83 -4.12 -14.57
CA LYS A 9 -6.70 -4.13 -13.10
C LYS A 9 -5.26 -3.95 -12.61
N GLU A 10 -4.31 -3.71 -13.52
CA GLU A 10 -2.95 -3.36 -13.11
C GLU A 10 -2.97 -2.13 -12.20
N HIS A 11 -2.13 -2.15 -11.17
CA HIS A 11 -2.00 -1.09 -10.18
C HIS A 11 -3.23 -0.91 -9.29
N GLU A 12 -4.15 -1.88 -9.31
CA GLU A 12 -5.29 -1.92 -8.40
C GLU A 12 -5.05 -2.91 -7.27
N ILE A 13 -5.87 -2.80 -6.24
CA ILE A 13 -5.86 -3.73 -5.11
C ILE A 13 -6.98 -4.76 -5.30
N LEU A 14 -6.68 -6.02 -5.02
CA LEU A 14 -7.63 -7.11 -5.11
C LEU A 14 -7.55 -7.96 -3.86
N THR A 15 -8.67 -8.61 -3.52
CA THR A 15 -8.70 -9.59 -2.44
C THR A 15 -8.56 -10.98 -3.05
N GLY A 16 -7.59 -11.74 -2.58
CA GLY A 16 -7.37 -13.10 -3.01
C GLY A 16 -7.48 -14.09 -1.87
N VAL A 17 -7.70 -15.36 -2.21
CA VAL A 17 -7.74 -16.46 -1.26
C VAL A 17 -6.51 -17.32 -1.50
N VAL A 18 -5.73 -17.56 -0.45
CA VAL A 18 -4.52 -18.41 -0.53
C VAL A 18 -4.96 -19.84 -0.83
N THR A 19 -4.51 -20.39 -1.95
CA THR A 19 -4.87 -21.76 -2.37
C THR A 19 -3.73 -22.74 -2.18
N ARG A 20 -2.48 -22.28 -2.30
CA ARG A 20 -1.33 -23.16 -2.22
C ARG A 20 -0.08 -22.38 -1.82
N ILE A 21 0.79 -23.04 -1.07
CA ILE A 21 2.10 -22.50 -0.70
C ILE A 21 3.15 -23.51 -1.14
N ASP A 22 4.10 -23.08 -1.98
CA ASP A 22 5.17 -23.95 -2.47
C ASP A 22 6.24 -24.07 -1.38
N PRO A 23 6.50 -25.28 -0.86
CA PRO A 23 7.48 -25.45 0.20
C PRO A 23 8.94 -25.24 -0.25
N ARG A 24 9.20 -25.27 -1.54
CA ARG A 24 10.56 -25.07 -2.07
C ARG A 24 10.91 -23.59 -2.23
N THR A 25 9.99 -22.81 -2.81
CA THR A 25 10.25 -21.43 -3.19
C THR A 25 9.56 -20.45 -2.26
N ASN A 26 8.66 -20.91 -1.39
CA ASN A 26 7.75 -20.11 -0.58
C ASN A 26 6.80 -19.23 -1.41
N ALA A 27 6.71 -19.45 -2.72
CA ALA A 27 5.74 -18.75 -3.54
C ALA A 27 4.33 -19.16 -3.13
N VAL A 28 3.43 -18.19 -3.06
CA VAL A 28 2.05 -18.39 -2.64
C VAL A 28 1.15 -18.18 -3.86
N SER A 29 0.27 -19.13 -4.11
CA SER A 29 -0.75 -19.00 -5.14
C SER A 29 -2.04 -18.53 -4.49
N LEU A 30 -2.67 -17.53 -5.10
CA LEU A 30 -3.93 -16.99 -4.64
C LEU A 30 -4.95 -17.06 -5.77
N ARG A 31 -6.19 -17.37 -5.40
CA ARG A 31 -7.30 -17.27 -6.35
C ARG A 31 -7.92 -15.88 -6.20
N ILE A 32 -7.98 -15.14 -7.30
CA ILE A 32 -8.59 -13.82 -7.37
C ILE A 32 -9.77 -13.86 -8.33
N GLY A 33 -10.75 -13.00 -8.08
CA GLY A 33 -12.00 -13.01 -8.83
C GLY A 33 -13.00 -14.00 -8.26
N THR A 34 -14.15 -14.13 -8.91
CA THR A 34 -15.26 -14.99 -8.47
C THR A 34 -15.82 -15.82 -9.62
N GLY A 35 -16.26 -17.04 -9.30
CA GLY A 35 -16.94 -17.91 -10.25
C GLY A 35 -16.07 -18.25 -11.46
N THR A 36 -16.64 -18.08 -12.65
CA THR A 36 -15.97 -18.38 -13.91
C THR A 36 -14.88 -17.35 -14.27
N GLU A 37 -14.91 -16.20 -13.63
CA GLU A 37 -13.93 -15.13 -13.84
C GLU A 37 -12.75 -15.23 -12.87
N SER A 38 -12.71 -16.25 -12.03
CA SER A 38 -11.61 -16.46 -11.12
C SER A 38 -10.34 -16.89 -11.87
N THR A 39 -9.21 -16.42 -11.42
CA THR A 39 -7.92 -16.83 -11.95
C THR A 39 -6.90 -16.92 -10.83
N GLU A 40 -5.77 -17.55 -11.13
CA GLU A 40 -4.70 -17.73 -10.16
C GLU A 40 -3.67 -16.62 -10.30
N ALA A 41 -3.28 -16.02 -9.17
CA ALA A 41 -2.23 -15.02 -9.10
C ALA A 41 -1.07 -15.57 -8.30
N LEU A 42 0.14 -15.11 -8.61
CA LEU A 42 1.36 -15.61 -7.99
C LEU A 42 2.00 -14.53 -7.13
N LEU A 43 2.16 -14.85 -5.84
CA LEU A 43 2.85 -14.00 -4.88
C LEU A 43 4.23 -14.61 -4.59
N LEU A 44 5.24 -14.07 -5.26
CA LEU A 44 6.62 -14.56 -5.11
C LEU A 44 7.17 -14.24 -3.73
N SER A 45 8.17 -15.00 -3.27
CA SER A 45 8.75 -14.81 -1.95
C SER A 45 9.28 -13.40 -1.71
N GLY A 46 9.87 -12.78 -2.74
CA GLY A 46 10.36 -11.39 -2.65
C GLY A 46 9.26 -10.34 -2.56
N GLU A 47 8.03 -10.70 -2.85
CA GLU A 47 6.86 -9.83 -2.78
C GLU A 47 6.02 -10.08 -1.53
N GLN A 48 6.48 -10.94 -0.64
CA GLN A 48 5.83 -11.22 0.64
C GLN A 48 6.45 -10.39 1.75
N VAL A 49 5.61 -9.92 2.67
CA VAL A 49 6.07 -9.10 3.79
C VAL A 49 6.87 -9.97 4.77
N PRO A 50 8.10 -9.57 5.14
CA PRO A 50 8.88 -10.32 6.13
C PRO A 50 8.10 -10.48 7.45
N GLY A 51 8.07 -11.70 7.97
CA GLY A 51 7.38 -12.00 9.21
C GLY A 51 5.88 -12.25 9.07
N GLU A 52 5.32 -12.05 7.88
CA GLU A 52 3.91 -12.32 7.64
C GLU A 52 3.73 -13.77 7.23
N GLU A 53 2.93 -14.51 8.00
CA GLU A 53 2.62 -15.90 7.70
C GLU A 53 1.27 -16.02 6.99
N LEU A 54 1.31 -16.56 5.78
CA LEU A 54 0.10 -16.79 5.00
C LEU A 54 -0.28 -18.28 5.14
N VAL A 55 -1.58 -18.54 5.28
CA VAL A 55 -2.09 -19.90 5.40
C VAL A 55 -3.17 -20.14 4.34
N GLU A 56 -3.29 -21.40 3.90
CA GLU A 56 -4.30 -21.76 2.93
C GLU A 56 -5.71 -21.42 3.43
N GLY A 57 -6.52 -20.89 2.53
CA GLY A 57 -7.88 -20.46 2.85
C GLY A 57 -7.99 -19.03 3.36
N GLN A 58 -6.87 -18.37 3.61
CA GLN A 58 -6.86 -17.02 4.12
C GLN A 58 -7.15 -15.99 3.03
N HIS A 59 -7.96 -14.99 3.36
CA HIS A 59 -8.23 -13.85 2.48
C HIS A 59 -7.20 -12.76 2.75
N VAL A 60 -6.55 -12.28 1.70
CA VAL A 60 -5.58 -11.19 1.80
C VAL A 60 -5.76 -10.21 0.66
N LYS A 61 -5.48 -8.94 0.92
CA LYS A 61 -5.47 -7.92 -0.11
C LYS A 61 -4.07 -7.82 -0.71
N VAL A 62 -4.03 -7.70 -2.02
CA VAL A 62 -2.78 -7.66 -2.77
C VAL A 62 -2.83 -6.56 -3.81
N TYR A 63 -1.67 -6.02 -4.15
CA TYR A 63 -1.51 -5.03 -5.21
C TYR A 63 -1.11 -5.74 -6.50
N VAL A 64 -1.79 -5.42 -7.60
CA VAL A 64 -1.49 -5.99 -8.90
C VAL A 64 -0.33 -5.22 -9.53
N VAL A 65 0.82 -5.86 -9.60
CA VAL A 65 2.04 -5.25 -10.13
C VAL A 65 2.04 -5.31 -11.64
N ASP A 66 1.70 -6.47 -12.21
CA ASP A 66 1.81 -6.72 -13.64
C ASP A 66 0.84 -7.81 -14.05
N VAL A 67 0.31 -7.69 -15.26
CA VAL A 67 -0.51 -8.73 -15.87
C VAL A 67 0.14 -9.08 -17.22
N ARG A 68 0.64 -10.30 -17.34
CA ARG A 68 1.34 -10.77 -18.53
C ARG A 68 0.54 -11.80 -19.27
N ARG A 69 0.67 -11.80 -20.60
CA ARG A 69 0.12 -12.84 -21.44
C ARG A 69 0.99 -14.08 -21.40
N SER A 70 0.36 -15.25 -21.29
CA SER A 70 1.06 -16.51 -21.44
C SER A 70 0.18 -17.49 -22.22
N THR A 71 0.79 -18.58 -22.70
CA THR A 71 0.06 -19.60 -23.46
C THR A 71 -1.00 -20.30 -22.63
N ARG A 72 -0.92 -20.23 -21.31
CA ARG A 72 -1.85 -20.86 -20.38
C ARG A 72 -2.88 -19.90 -19.80
N GLY A 73 -2.95 -18.67 -20.33
CA GLY A 73 -3.82 -17.64 -19.83
C GLY A 73 -3.05 -16.47 -19.23
N PRO A 74 -3.72 -15.52 -18.56
CA PRO A 74 -3.03 -14.38 -17.98
C PRO A 74 -2.17 -14.81 -16.78
N LYS A 75 -0.95 -14.28 -16.71
CA LYS A 75 -0.08 -14.44 -15.56
C LYS A 75 -0.14 -13.14 -14.75
N ILE A 76 -0.72 -13.21 -13.57
CA ILE A 76 -0.92 -12.05 -12.71
C ILE A 76 0.11 -12.07 -11.60
N LEU A 77 0.95 -11.03 -11.57
CA LEU A 77 1.96 -10.84 -10.54
C LEU A 77 1.42 -9.85 -9.51
N ILE A 78 1.45 -10.26 -8.26
CA ILE A 78 0.90 -9.49 -7.15
C ILE A 78 1.97 -9.25 -6.09
N SER A 79 1.74 -8.25 -5.24
CA SER A 79 2.68 -7.87 -4.19
C SER A 79 1.96 -7.46 -2.92
N ARG A 80 2.58 -7.78 -1.78
CA ARG A 80 2.19 -7.25 -0.47
C ARG A 80 3.25 -6.27 0.07
N THR A 81 4.37 -6.10 -0.63
CA THR A 81 5.46 -5.19 -0.22
C THR A 81 5.46 -3.86 -0.96
N HIS A 82 4.74 -3.77 -2.06
CA HIS A 82 4.75 -2.58 -2.91
C HIS A 82 4.12 -1.38 -2.19
N PRO A 83 4.72 -0.17 -2.30
CA PRO A 83 4.12 1.03 -1.70
C PRO A 83 2.71 1.32 -2.21
N GLY A 84 2.39 0.93 -3.43
CA GLY A 84 1.06 1.07 -4.02
C GLY A 84 -0.03 0.36 -3.24
N LEU A 85 0.30 -0.72 -2.53
CA LEU A 85 -0.67 -1.40 -1.67
C LEU A 85 -1.16 -0.47 -0.57
N VAL A 86 -0.26 0.24 0.10
CA VAL A 86 -0.62 1.18 1.17
C VAL A 86 -1.47 2.32 0.61
N LYS A 87 -1.06 2.88 -0.52
CA LYS A 87 -1.81 3.96 -1.18
C LYS A 87 -3.25 3.53 -1.50
N ARG A 88 -3.41 2.34 -2.08
CA ARG A 88 -4.73 1.84 -2.44
C ARG A 88 -5.58 1.47 -1.24
N LEU A 89 -4.97 0.97 -0.16
CA LEU A 89 -5.69 0.72 1.08
C LEU A 89 -6.26 2.03 1.66
N PHE A 90 -5.47 3.09 1.68
CA PHE A 90 -5.97 4.40 2.12
C PHE A 90 -7.05 4.94 1.20
N GLU A 91 -6.94 4.74 -0.09
CA GLU A 91 -7.98 5.15 -1.04
C GLU A 91 -9.32 4.48 -0.75
N LEU A 92 -9.30 3.22 -0.31
CA LEU A 92 -10.51 2.51 0.10
C LEU A 92 -11.11 3.04 1.40
N GLU A 93 -10.26 3.44 2.35
CA GLU A 93 -10.70 3.87 3.67
C GLU A 93 -11.00 5.36 3.77
N VAL A 94 -10.43 6.19 2.89
CA VAL A 94 -10.50 7.65 2.96
C VAL A 94 -11.23 8.19 1.74
N PRO A 95 -12.51 8.57 1.87
CA PRO A 95 -13.27 9.11 0.74
C PRO A 95 -12.64 10.35 0.12
N GLU A 96 -11.98 11.18 0.92
CA GLU A 96 -11.31 12.41 0.45
C GLU A 96 -10.12 12.10 -0.48
N ILE A 97 -9.48 10.93 -0.32
CA ILE A 97 -8.44 10.50 -1.26
C ILE A 97 -9.09 9.99 -2.55
N TYR A 98 -10.17 9.23 -2.42
CA TYR A 98 -10.88 8.68 -3.56
C TYR A 98 -11.42 9.79 -4.47
N ASP A 99 -11.97 10.86 -3.91
CA ASP A 99 -12.55 11.96 -4.69
C ASP A 99 -11.50 12.98 -5.17
N GLY A 100 -10.24 12.85 -4.76
CA GLY A 100 -9.15 13.71 -5.19
C GLY A 100 -8.93 14.96 -4.35
N THR A 101 -9.71 15.18 -3.30
CA THR A 101 -9.51 16.34 -2.40
C THR A 101 -8.19 16.22 -1.66
N VAL A 102 -7.89 15.04 -1.14
CA VAL A 102 -6.61 14.75 -0.50
C VAL A 102 -5.76 13.91 -1.44
N GLU A 103 -4.49 14.29 -1.59
CA GLU A 103 -3.56 13.55 -2.44
C GLU A 103 -2.43 12.94 -1.60
N VAL A 104 -2.06 11.72 -1.94
CA VAL A 104 -0.85 11.09 -1.42
C VAL A 104 0.32 11.52 -2.32
N LYS A 105 1.19 12.38 -1.81
CA LYS A 105 2.31 12.93 -2.58
C LYS A 105 3.49 11.98 -2.68
N SER A 106 3.77 11.26 -1.60
CA SER A 106 4.85 10.27 -1.61
C SER A 106 4.62 9.22 -0.53
N ILE A 107 5.18 8.05 -0.75
CA ILE A 107 5.18 6.95 0.21
C ILE A 107 6.58 6.35 0.24
N ALA A 108 7.14 6.25 1.44
CA ALA A 108 8.37 5.50 1.70
C ALA A 108 8.00 4.32 2.59
N ARG A 109 8.11 3.12 2.06
CA ARG A 109 7.66 1.92 2.77
C ARG A 109 8.79 0.95 3.02
N GLU A 110 8.89 0.51 4.28
CA GLU A 110 9.68 -0.64 4.68
C GLU A 110 8.68 -1.70 5.12
N ALA A 111 8.37 -2.64 4.22
CA ALA A 111 7.31 -3.62 4.42
C ALA A 111 7.52 -4.45 5.68
N GLY A 112 6.47 -4.57 6.49
CA GLY A 112 6.51 -5.29 7.76
C GLY A 112 7.05 -4.47 8.92
N SER A 113 7.58 -3.29 8.67
CA SER A 113 8.15 -2.43 9.70
C SER A 113 7.40 -1.10 9.79
N ARG A 114 7.65 -0.20 8.88
CA ARG A 114 7.10 1.16 8.94
C ARG A 114 6.90 1.77 7.56
N THR A 115 5.86 2.56 7.44
CA THR A 115 5.59 3.36 6.24
C THR A 115 5.44 4.82 6.64
N LYS A 116 6.05 5.71 5.86
CA LYS A 116 5.80 7.16 5.96
C LYS A 116 5.08 7.61 4.71
N MET A 117 3.97 8.31 4.90
CA MET A 117 3.13 8.78 3.82
C MET A 117 2.93 10.28 3.92
N ALA A 118 3.30 11.01 2.87
CA ALA A 118 3.11 12.45 2.79
C ALA A 118 1.82 12.76 2.06
N VAL A 119 0.97 13.58 2.67
CA VAL A 119 -0.36 13.91 2.14
C VAL A 119 -0.54 15.42 2.02
N TRP A 120 -1.37 15.82 1.07
CA TRP A 120 -1.67 17.20 0.76
C TRP A 120 -3.17 17.34 0.44
N SER A 121 -3.75 18.48 0.76
CA SER A 121 -5.15 18.76 0.44
C SER A 121 -5.28 19.92 -0.53
N ALA A 122 -6.13 19.73 -1.54
CA ALA A 122 -6.50 20.78 -2.48
C ALA A 122 -7.47 21.80 -1.84
N ASP A 123 -8.15 21.41 -0.76
CA ASP A 123 -9.09 22.26 -0.02
C ASP A 123 -8.47 22.68 1.31
N GLU A 124 -8.29 23.98 1.51
CA GLU A 124 -7.73 24.53 2.75
C GLU A 124 -8.54 24.18 3.99
N ASN A 125 -9.82 23.91 3.83
CA ASN A 125 -10.71 23.55 4.94
C ASN A 125 -10.63 22.06 5.31
N VAL A 126 -9.91 21.26 4.53
CA VAL A 126 -9.73 19.82 4.79
C VAL A 126 -8.33 19.58 5.30
N ASP A 127 -8.22 19.01 6.51
CA ASP A 127 -6.96 18.58 7.08
C ASP A 127 -6.57 17.23 6.47
N PRO A 128 -5.51 17.16 5.64
CA PRO A 128 -5.17 15.90 4.98
C PRO A 128 -4.74 14.80 5.96
N ILE A 129 -4.07 15.17 7.05
CA ILE A 129 -3.66 14.19 8.07
C ILE A 129 -4.89 13.67 8.81
N GLY A 130 -5.75 14.57 9.27
CA GLY A 130 -6.98 14.20 9.98
C GLY A 130 -7.90 13.34 9.13
N ALA A 131 -8.00 13.63 7.83
CA ALA A 131 -8.80 12.83 6.91
C ALA A 131 -8.29 11.38 6.81
N CYS A 132 -6.96 11.20 6.75
CA CYS A 132 -6.36 9.88 6.65
C CYS A 132 -6.41 9.10 7.97
N VAL A 133 -6.28 9.78 9.10
CA VAL A 133 -6.36 9.16 10.42
C VAL A 133 -7.79 8.72 10.72
N GLY A 134 -8.75 9.59 10.42
CA GLY A 134 -10.16 9.33 10.65
C GLY A 134 -10.59 9.52 12.11
N PRO A 135 -11.91 9.46 12.38
CA PRO A 135 -12.43 9.60 13.74
C PRO A 135 -11.84 8.53 14.65
N LYS A 136 -11.26 8.95 15.77
CA LYS A 136 -10.61 8.04 16.74
C LYS A 136 -9.54 7.12 16.13
N GLY A 137 -8.95 7.54 15.01
CA GLY A 137 -7.93 6.75 14.34
C GLY A 137 -8.45 5.53 13.59
N GLN A 138 -9.74 5.45 13.30
CA GLN A 138 -10.36 4.26 12.70
C GLN A 138 -9.86 3.96 11.29
N ARG A 139 -9.62 4.99 10.48
CA ARG A 139 -9.20 4.79 9.10
C ARG A 139 -7.77 4.26 9.02
N VAL A 140 -6.84 4.88 9.74
CA VAL A 140 -5.46 4.41 9.77
C VAL A 140 -5.35 3.04 10.44
N ALA A 141 -6.17 2.78 11.47
CA ALA A 141 -6.19 1.48 12.13
C ALA A 141 -6.63 0.36 11.18
N ALA A 142 -7.60 0.62 10.31
CA ALA A 142 -8.03 -0.37 9.33
C ALA A 142 -6.89 -0.76 8.37
N VAL A 143 -6.10 0.22 7.93
CA VAL A 143 -4.94 -0.03 7.08
C VAL A 143 -3.85 -0.80 7.85
N VAL A 144 -3.55 -0.38 9.06
CA VAL A 144 -2.56 -1.05 9.92
C VAL A 144 -2.95 -2.51 10.16
N ASN A 145 -4.24 -2.78 10.39
CA ASN A 145 -4.72 -4.14 10.61
C ASN A 145 -4.57 -5.01 9.36
N GLU A 146 -4.85 -4.48 8.18
CA GLU A 146 -4.65 -5.24 6.94
C GLU A 146 -3.17 -5.56 6.72
N LEU A 147 -2.30 -4.65 7.09
CA LEU A 147 -0.84 -4.82 6.99
C LEU A 147 -0.25 -5.55 8.20
N ARG A 148 -1.10 -6.03 9.11
CA ARG A 148 -0.74 -6.87 10.26
C ARG A 148 0.24 -6.21 11.23
N GLY A 149 -0.01 -4.93 11.51
CA GLY A 149 0.74 -4.19 12.52
C GLY A 149 1.90 -3.35 12.00
N GLU A 150 2.04 -3.21 10.69
CA GLU A 150 3.02 -2.29 10.11
C GLU A 150 2.69 -0.86 10.54
N LYS A 151 3.67 -0.15 11.08
CA LYS A 151 3.46 1.23 11.57
C LYS A 151 3.33 2.20 10.41
N ILE A 152 2.37 3.11 10.51
CA ILE A 152 2.12 4.10 9.47
C ILE A 152 2.21 5.48 10.08
N ASP A 153 3.15 6.28 9.57
CA ASP A 153 3.31 7.68 9.92
C ASP A 153 2.78 8.54 8.79
N ILE A 154 1.78 9.37 9.09
CA ILE A 154 1.18 10.27 8.10
C ILE A 154 1.72 11.65 8.37
N ILE A 155 2.34 12.24 7.37
CA ILE A 155 2.96 13.57 7.47
C ILE A 155 2.34 14.51 6.43
N LYS A 156 2.42 15.81 6.70
CA LYS A 156 1.93 16.81 5.78
C LYS A 156 2.98 17.12 4.72
N TYR A 157 2.60 17.02 3.46
CA TYR A 157 3.46 17.47 2.37
C TYR A 157 3.57 19.00 2.40
N SER A 158 4.76 19.52 2.12
CA SER A 158 5.01 20.95 2.01
C SER A 158 5.97 21.20 0.86
N ASP A 159 5.75 22.31 0.14
CA ASP A 159 6.66 22.77 -0.91
C ASP A 159 7.94 23.37 -0.31
N ASP A 160 7.93 23.73 0.98
CA ASP A 160 9.12 24.18 1.69
C ASP A 160 9.96 22.96 2.09
N PRO A 161 11.18 22.79 1.53
CA PRO A 161 12.01 21.61 1.83
C PRO A 161 12.32 21.46 3.32
N ALA A 162 12.58 22.54 4.03
CA ALA A 162 12.90 22.47 5.46
C ALA A 162 11.70 21.99 6.28
N GLU A 163 10.51 22.54 6.01
CA GLU A 163 9.28 22.16 6.67
C GLU A 163 8.92 20.71 6.38
N TYR A 164 9.05 20.29 5.14
CA TYR A 164 8.76 18.92 4.73
C TYR A 164 9.71 17.93 5.40
N ILE A 165 11.01 18.21 5.39
CA ILE A 165 12.01 17.34 6.00
C ILE A 165 11.77 17.23 7.50
N ALA A 166 11.46 18.35 8.17
CA ALA A 166 11.13 18.34 9.59
C ALA A 166 9.95 17.44 9.90
N ALA A 167 8.88 17.52 9.08
CA ALA A 167 7.72 16.66 9.24
C ALA A 167 8.07 15.18 8.99
N ALA A 168 8.91 14.90 7.99
CA ALA A 168 9.32 13.54 7.64
C ALA A 168 10.15 12.88 8.73
N LEU A 169 10.93 13.66 9.49
CA LEU A 169 11.79 13.16 10.57
C LEU A 169 11.10 13.15 11.93
N ALA A 170 9.93 13.78 12.05
CA ALA A 170 9.19 13.76 13.32
C ALA A 170 8.80 12.32 13.71
N PRO A 171 8.89 11.96 15.01
CA PRO A 171 9.25 12.79 16.17
C PRO A 171 10.75 12.91 16.44
N ALA A 172 11.63 12.68 15.45
CA ALA A 172 13.07 12.80 15.62
C ALA A 172 13.49 14.23 15.94
N ASP A 173 14.73 14.39 16.40
CA ASP A 173 15.26 15.65 16.88
C ASP A 173 15.38 16.68 15.74
N VAL A 174 14.55 17.71 15.82
CA VAL A 174 14.50 18.77 14.81
C VAL A 174 15.76 19.66 14.85
N VAL A 175 16.47 19.68 15.97
CA VAL A 175 17.72 20.46 16.10
C VAL A 175 18.80 19.95 15.15
N GLU A 176 18.92 18.64 14.99
CA GLU A 176 19.84 18.03 14.03
C GLU A 176 19.49 18.43 12.60
N LEU A 177 18.21 18.47 12.28
CA LEU A 177 17.74 18.88 10.96
C LEU A 177 18.11 20.35 10.68
N SER A 178 18.00 21.22 11.68
CA SER A 178 18.36 22.62 11.55
C SER A 178 19.83 22.78 11.21
N LEU A 179 20.72 22.01 11.83
CA LEU A 179 22.13 22.01 11.53
C LEU A 179 22.44 21.55 10.11
N ILE A 180 21.75 20.51 9.66
CA ILE A 180 21.88 20.01 8.29
C ILE A 180 21.45 21.08 7.29
N HIS A 181 20.35 21.75 7.58
CA HIS A 181 19.81 22.79 6.71
C HIS A 181 20.77 24.01 6.59
N ILE A 182 21.40 24.39 7.69
CA ILE A 182 22.32 25.50 7.73
C ILE A 182 23.62 25.20 6.99
N SER A 183 24.08 23.96 7.02
CA SER A 183 25.33 23.53 6.41
C SER A 183 25.27 23.44 4.88
N GLU A 184 24.12 23.54 4.29
CA GLU A 184 23.93 23.61 2.85
C GLU A 184 24.13 25.05 2.38
#